data_604bda3727880414eb463f02c3fa209f
#
_entry.id   604bda3727880414eb463f02c3fa209f
#
_cell.length_a   1.000
_cell.length_b   1.000
_cell.length_c   1.000
_cell.angle_alpha   90.00
_cell.angle_beta   90.00
_cell.angle_gamma   90.00
#
_symmetry.space_group_name_H-M   'P 1'
#
loop_
_entity.id
_entity.type
_entity.pdbx_description
1 polymer ?
#
loop_
_entity_poly.entity_id
_entity_poly.type
_entity_poly.pdbx_seq_one_letter_code
_entity_poly.pdbx_strand_id
1 'polypeptide(L)'
;YGLLELAKQQQEEFALITENMQEGLIVIDKYTMILSANSSAWNLFHVDKVCQGESVYCLDRAEDFRRAIELVLGGEHAEIVLKLNGNDIQLIANPVVRGAKTEGAVILLVDVTEKLERENLRREFSANVSHELKTPLTSISGFAEIIQGGFVKAEDIPKFAGRIYK
;
A
#
# COMPACT_ATOMS: atom_id res chain seq x y z
N TYR A 1 44.35 -1.05 13.87
CA TYR A 1 43.96 0.11 13.02
C TYR A 1 42.92 -0.27 11.96
N GLY A 2 43.05 -1.38 11.26
CA GLY A 2 42.22 -1.70 10.10
C GLY A 2 40.76 -2.07 10.41
N LEU A 3 40.45 -2.76 11.53
CA LEU A 3 39.13 -3.25 11.85
C LEU A 3 38.17 -2.13 12.27
N LEU A 4 38.60 -1.17 13.06
CA LEU A 4 37.83 -0.02 13.49
C LEU A 4 37.54 0.94 12.34
N GLU A 5 38.52 1.19 11.49
CA GLU A 5 38.36 2.01 10.29
C GLU A 5 37.40 1.35 9.28
N LEU A 6 37.57 0.03 9.06
CA LEU A 6 36.66 -0.71 8.17
C LEU A 6 35.22 -0.71 8.67
N ALA A 7 34.99 -0.94 9.96
CA ALA A 7 33.68 -0.89 10.57
C ALA A 7 33.06 0.50 10.46
N LYS A 8 33.84 1.55 10.70
CA LYS A 8 33.40 2.94 10.55
C LYS A 8 33.06 3.28 9.11
N GLN A 9 33.87 2.85 8.16
CA GLN A 9 33.63 3.04 6.74
C GLN A 9 32.37 2.34 6.28
N GLN A 10 32.13 1.11 6.71
CA GLN A 10 30.90 0.37 6.40
C GLN A 10 29.67 1.06 6.99
N GLN A 11 29.78 1.60 8.19
CA GLN A 11 28.67 2.34 8.82
C GLN A 11 28.38 3.64 8.07
N GLU A 12 29.41 4.36 7.62
CA GLU A 12 29.27 5.58 6.82
C GLU A 12 28.66 5.29 5.45
N GLU A 13 29.08 4.22 4.77
CA GLU A 13 28.50 3.77 3.50
C GLU A 13 27.02 3.38 3.66
N PHE A 14 26.69 2.65 4.70
CA PHE A 14 25.30 2.29 5.00
C PHE A 14 24.43 3.52 5.27
N ALA A 15 24.94 4.46 6.07
CA ALA A 15 24.25 5.71 6.33
C ALA A 15 24.06 6.53 5.05
N LEU A 16 25.06 6.59 4.19
CA LEU A 16 24.96 7.32 2.92
C LEU A 16 23.91 6.71 1.99
N ILE A 17 23.84 5.39 1.90
CA ILE A 17 22.84 4.69 1.09
C ILE A 17 21.43 4.97 1.63
N THR A 18 21.23 4.79 2.92
CA THR A 18 19.91 4.96 3.54
C THR A 18 19.42 6.40 3.54
N GLU A 19 20.30 7.37 3.68
CA GLU A 19 19.95 8.80 3.61
C GLU A 19 19.53 9.26 2.21
N ASN A 20 19.98 8.58 1.16
CA ASN A 20 19.60 8.89 -0.21
C ASN A 20 18.38 8.08 -0.73
N MET A 21 17.81 7.21 0.09
CA MET A 21 16.56 6.49 -0.26
C MET A 21 15.37 7.43 -0.19
N GLN A 22 14.40 7.21 -1.07
CA GLN A 22 13.10 7.88 -1.00
C GLN A 22 12.20 7.24 0.06
N GLU A 23 12.39 5.96 0.29
CA GLU A 23 11.69 5.19 1.30
C GLU A 23 12.23 5.54 2.70
N GLY A 24 11.32 5.59 3.66
CA GLY A 24 11.68 5.76 5.05
C GLY A 24 12.19 4.43 5.64
N LEU A 25 13.30 4.49 6.34
CA LEU A 25 13.87 3.34 7.05
C LEU A 25 14.01 3.67 8.52
N ILE A 26 13.46 2.80 9.38
CA ILE A 26 13.57 2.90 10.84
C ILE A 26 14.02 1.56 11.38
N VAL A 27 14.99 1.58 12.27
CA VAL A 27 15.45 0.40 13.02
C VAL A 27 15.15 0.62 14.49
N ILE A 28 14.47 -0.33 15.10
CA ILE A 28 14.12 -0.31 16.53
C ILE A 28 14.71 -1.53 17.25
N ASP A 29 14.94 -1.37 18.55
CA ASP A 29 15.31 -2.47 19.41
C ASP A 29 14.07 -3.21 19.96
N LYS A 30 14.29 -4.26 20.73
CA LYS A 30 13.21 -5.04 21.36
C LYS A 30 12.37 -4.24 22.40
N TYR A 31 12.86 -3.10 22.84
CA TYR A 31 12.17 -2.19 23.77
C TYR A 31 11.46 -1.04 23.07
N THR A 32 11.27 -1.13 21.77
CA THR A 32 10.62 -0.11 20.92
C THR A 32 11.44 1.17 20.70
N MET A 33 12.69 1.19 21.15
CA MET A 33 13.52 2.38 21.02
C MET A 33 14.09 2.51 19.61
N ILE A 34 14.06 3.72 19.05
CA ILE A 34 14.60 4.01 17.72
C ILE A 34 16.12 4.04 17.79
N LEU A 35 16.75 3.05 17.16
CA LEU A 35 18.22 2.97 17.04
C LEU A 35 18.73 3.82 15.89
N SER A 36 18.02 3.82 14.78
CA SER A 36 18.39 4.54 13.56
C SER A 36 17.14 4.83 12.73
N ALA A 37 17.16 5.96 12.04
CA ALA A 37 16.16 6.31 11.04
C ALA A 37 16.82 7.23 10.01
N ASN A 38 16.38 7.13 8.75
CA ASN A 38 16.87 8.01 7.71
C ASN A 38 16.01 9.29 7.60
N SER A 39 16.46 10.26 6.82
CA SER A 39 15.78 11.54 6.63
C SER A 39 14.37 11.37 6.04
N SER A 40 14.18 10.41 5.12
CA SER A 40 12.88 10.14 4.52
C SER A 40 11.86 9.68 5.56
N ALA A 41 12.25 8.86 6.55
CA ALA A 41 11.37 8.44 7.63
C ALA A 41 10.88 9.65 8.47
N TRP A 42 11.77 10.54 8.84
CA TRP A 42 11.40 11.75 9.58
C TRP A 42 10.47 12.65 8.77
N ASN A 43 10.74 12.82 7.49
CA ASN A 43 9.91 13.63 6.60
C ASN A 43 8.49 13.07 6.43
N LEU A 44 8.35 11.75 6.32
CA LEU A 44 7.04 11.10 6.18
C LEU A 44 6.17 11.28 7.41
N PHE A 45 6.75 11.21 8.61
CA PHE A 45 6.04 11.46 9.85
C PHE A 45 5.95 12.94 10.25
N HIS A 46 6.61 13.83 9.52
CA HIS A 46 6.70 15.26 9.84
C HIS A 46 7.23 15.53 11.24
N VAL A 47 8.19 14.74 11.69
CA VAL A 47 8.87 14.90 12.97
C VAL A 47 10.34 15.26 12.75
N ASP A 48 10.88 16.06 13.63
CA ASP A 48 12.30 16.37 13.65
C ASP A 48 13.10 15.18 14.20
N LYS A 49 14.42 15.16 13.92
CA LYS A 49 15.36 14.13 14.43
C LYS A 49 15.38 13.97 15.97
N VAL A 50 14.60 14.75 16.66
CA VAL A 50 14.46 14.75 18.14
C VAL A 50 13.97 13.40 18.68
N CYS A 51 13.26 12.61 17.87
CA CYS A 51 12.76 11.29 18.28
C CYS A 51 13.81 10.16 18.22
N GLN A 52 15.03 10.43 17.77
CA GLN A 52 16.10 9.43 17.79
C GLN A 52 16.50 9.13 19.24
N GLY A 53 16.51 7.85 19.60
CA GLY A 53 16.74 7.42 20.99
C GLY A 53 15.48 7.41 21.85
N GLU A 54 14.32 7.76 21.30
CA GLU A 54 13.03 7.64 21.94
C GLU A 54 12.25 6.41 21.44
N SER A 55 11.12 6.12 22.05
CA SER A 55 10.24 5.04 21.60
C SER A 55 9.63 5.37 20.23
N VAL A 56 9.53 4.36 19.39
CA VAL A 56 8.88 4.47 18.06
C VAL A 56 7.44 4.97 18.14
N TYR A 57 6.78 4.81 19.28
CA TYR A 57 5.43 5.31 19.52
C TYR A 57 5.33 6.84 19.62
N CYS A 58 6.46 7.56 19.64
CA CYS A 58 6.44 9.00 19.51
C CYS A 58 6.07 9.45 18.09
N LEU A 59 6.24 8.58 17.07
CA LEU A 59 5.96 8.88 15.68
C LEU A 59 4.47 8.84 15.36
N ASP A 60 3.78 7.83 15.86
CA ASP A 60 2.34 7.66 15.69
C ASP A 60 1.76 6.88 16.87
N ARG A 61 0.59 7.31 17.31
CA ARG A 61 -0.15 6.68 18.42
C ARG A 61 -1.38 5.89 17.94
N ALA A 62 -1.59 5.79 16.63
CA ALA A 62 -2.69 5.03 16.06
C ALA A 62 -2.62 3.56 16.49
N GLU A 63 -3.77 2.96 16.70
CA GLU A 63 -3.87 1.56 17.14
C GLU A 63 -3.26 0.60 16.13
N ASP A 64 -3.47 0.84 14.84
CA ASP A 64 -2.91 -0.01 13.78
C ASP A 64 -1.39 0.02 13.75
N PHE A 65 -0.80 1.21 13.96
CA PHE A 65 0.65 1.35 14.09
C PHE A 65 1.17 0.57 15.30
N ARG A 66 0.54 0.71 16.45
CA ARG A 66 0.91 -0.02 17.66
C ARG A 66 0.83 -1.52 17.46
N ARG A 67 -0.25 -2.02 16.87
CA ARG A 67 -0.41 -3.46 16.57
C ARG A 67 0.69 -3.98 15.66
N ALA A 68 1.06 -3.23 14.62
CA ALA A 68 2.14 -3.61 13.72
C ALA A 68 3.47 -3.74 14.45
N ILE A 69 3.79 -2.81 15.35
CA ILE A 69 5.00 -2.86 16.17
C ILE A 69 4.98 -4.05 17.13
N GLU A 70 3.86 -4.31 17.78
CA GLU A 70 3.70 -5.46 18.69
C GLU A 70 3.86 -6.80 17.96
N LEU A 71 3.28 -6.92 16.76
CA LEU A 71 3.42 -8.11 15.92
C LEU A 71 4.87 -8.37 15.51
N VAL A 72 5.55 -7.35 15.01
CA VAL A 72 6.93 -7.51 14.55
C VAL A 72 7.90 -7.80 15.69
N LEU A 73 7.71 -7.20 16.83
CA LEU A 73 8.52 -7.51 18.02
C LEU A 73 8.17 -8.88 18.62
N GLY A 74 7.00 -9.41 18.30
CA GLY A 74 6.63 -10.81 18.58
C GLY A 74 7.27 -11.83 17.62
N GLY A 75 8.01 -11.36 16.62
CA GLY A 75 8.70 -12.22 15.65
C GLY A 75 7.93 -12.45 14.35
N GLU A 76 6.82 -11.76 14.14
CA GLU A 76 6.00 -11.88 12.93
C GLU A 76 6.24 -10.71 11.98
N HIS A 77 6.04 -10.96 10.69
CA HIS A 77 6.01 -9.90 9.68
C HIS A 77 4.74 -9.07 9.82
N ALA A 78 4.84 -7.75 9.72
CA ALA A 78 3.70 -6.86 9.72
C ALA A 78 3.71 -5.96 8.49
N GLU A 79 2.56 -5.79 7.88
CA GLU A 79 2.35 -4.90 6.74
C GLU A 79 1.01 -4.20 6.88
N ILE A 80 1.04 -2.88 6.90
CA ILE A 80 -0.16 -2.03 6.99
C ILE A 80 -0.02 -0.81 6.10
N VAL A 81 -1.14 -0.14 5.82
CA VAL A 81 -1.15 1.17 5.17
C VAL A 81 -1.63 2.21 6.18
N LEU A 82 -0.82 3.22 6.39
CA LEU A 82 -1.11 4.35 7.28
C LEU A 82 -1.46 5.59 6.45
N LYS A 83 -2.37 6.39 6.97
CA LYS A 83 -2.68 7.71 6.42
C LYS A 83 -1.84 8.74 7.17
N LEU A 84 -0.80 9.24 6.54
CA LEU A 84 0.08 10.27 7.11
C LEU A 84 0.00 11.54 6.26
N ASN A 85 -0.50 12.62 6.86
CA ASN A 85 -0.60 13.94 6.21
C ASN A 85 -1.29 13.92 4.82
N GLY A 86 -2.33 13.11 4.68
CA GLY A 86 -3.09 12.96 3.45
C GLY A 86 -2.49 11.98 2.43
N ASN A 87 -1.32 11.44 2.70
CA ASN A 87 -0.66 10.42 1.87
C ASN A 87 -0.89 9.01 2.43
N ASP A 88 -0.94 8.03 1.54
CA ASP A 88 -1.01 6.62 1.89
C ASP A 88 0.40 6.05 1.98
N ILE A 89 0.83 5.70 3.18
CA ILE A 89 2.16 5.17 3.45
C ILE A 89 2.06 3.70 3.82
N GLN A 90 2.66 2.86 3.01
CA GLN A 90 2.80 1.44 3.32
C GLN A 90 3.93 1.25 4.32
N LEU A 91 3.61 0.67 5.47
CA LEU A 91 4.57 0.28 6.48
C LEU A 91 4.78 -1.22 6.38
N ILE A 92 6.04 -1.61 6.19
CA ILE A 92 6.47 -3.02 6.13
C ILE A 92 7.49 -3.20 7.26
N ALA A 93 7.15 -4.04 8.24
CA ALA A 93 8.01 -4.30 9.38
C ALA A 93 8.44 -5.76 9.41
N ASN A 94 9.74 -5.98 9.51
CA ASN A 94 10.34 -7.30 9.61
C ASN A 94 11.14 -7.43 10.90
N PRO A 95 11.00 -8.57 11.62
CA PRO A 95 11.74 -8.79 12.85
C PRO A 95 13.23 -9.03 12.55
N VAL A 96 14.08 -8.51 13.41
CA VAL A 96 15.48 -8.87 13.46
C VAL A 96 15.64 -9.98 14.50
N VAL A 97 15.96 -11.17 14.04
CA VAL A 97 16.00 -12.37 14.86
C VAL A 97 17.44 -12.86 15.01
N ARG A 98 17.84 -13.11 16.23
CA ARG A 98 19.09 -13.78 16.55
C ARG A 98 18.80 -15.06 17.32
N GLY A 99 19.05 -16.22 16.69
CA GLY A 99 18.61 -17.50 17.23
C GLY A 99 17.07 -17.58 17.26
N ALA A 100 16.51 -17.88 18.43
CA ALA A 100 15.05 -17.94 18.62
C ALA A 100 14.46 -16.64 19.20
N LYS A 101 15.26 -15.59 19.39
CA LYS A 101 14.84 -14.33 20.02
C LYS A 101 14.78 -13.19 19.02
N THR A 102 13.71 -12.42 19.09
CA THR A 102 13.59 -11.15 18.38
C THR A 102 14.37 -10.06 19.12
N GLU A 103 15.33 -9.47 18.45
CA GLU A 103 16.18 -8.42 19.02
C GLU A 103 15.72 -7.00 18.66
N GLY A 104 14.85 -6.89 17.68
CA GLY A 104 14.32 -5.62 17.21
C GLY A 104 13.55 -5.80 15.92
N ALA A 105 13.39 -4.72 15.17
CA ALA A 105 12.72 -4.73 13.91
C ALA A 105 13.29 -3.68 12.94
N VAL A 106 13.16 -3.95 11.67
CA VAL A 106 13.40 -3.01 10.58
C VAL A 106 12.06 -2.64 9.98
N ILE A 107 11.78 -1.35 9.91
CA ILE A 107 10.54 -0.78 9.40
C ILE A 107 10.85 -0.01 8.13
N LEU A 108 10.21 -0.39 7.04
CA LEU A 108 10.27 0.29 5.76
C LEU A 108 8.96 1.05 5.54
N LEU A 109 9.07 2.29 5.12
CA LEU A 109 7.93 3.18 4.82
C LEU A 109 7.97 3.58 3.35
N VAL A 110 6.93 3.25 2.62
CA VAL A 110 6.83 3.51 1.18
C VAL A 110 5.58 4.35 0.89
N ASP A 111 5.76 5.49 0.23
CA ASP A 111 4.63 6.28 -0.25
C ASP A 111 3.97 5.56 -1.43
N VAL A 112 2.75 5.09 -1.22
CA VAL A 112 1.95 4.36 -2.21
C VAL A 112 0.73 5.14 -2.69
N THR A 113 0.66 6.42 -2.38
CA THR A 113 -0.49 7.29 -2.71
C THR A 113 -0.83 7.24 -4.20
N GLU A 114 0.13 7.48 -5.04
CA GLU A 114 -0.06 7.47 -6.50
C GLU A 114 -0.43 6.08 -7.05
N LYS A 115 0.15 5.04 -6.48
CA LYS A 115 -0.16 3.65 -6.85
C LYS A 115 -1.61 3.31 -6.51
N LEU A 116 -2.06 3.64 -5.30
CA LEU A 116 -3.42 3.36 -4.84
C LEU A 116 -4.46 4.19 -5.61
N GLU A 117 -4.16 5.44 -5.90
CA GLU A 117 -5.01 6.30 -6.74
C GLU A 117 -5.20 5.71 -8.12
N ARG A 118 -4.12 5.26 -8.77
CA ARG A 118 -4.19 4.58 -10.08
C ARG A 118 -5.01 3.28 -10.02
N GLU A 119 -4.84 2.47 -9.00
CA GLU A 119 -5.61 1.24 -8.81
C GLU A 119 -7.09 1.53 -8.61
N ASN A 120 -7.44 2.56 -7.84
CA ASN A 120 -8.82 2.98 -7.63
C ASN A 120 -9.46 3.49 -8.91
N LEU A 121 -8.78 4.35 -9.66
CA LEU A 121 -9.24 4.82 -10.98
C LEU A 121 -9.47 3.66 -11.96
N ARG A 122 -8.58 2.68 -11.97
CA ARG A 122 -8.74 1.49 -12.81
C ARG A 122 -9.96 0.67 -12.42
N ARG A 123 -10.20 0.50 -11.11
CA ARG A 123 -11.39 -0.22 -10.62
C ARG A 123 -12.69 0.50 -10.96
N GLU A 124 -12.74 1.80 -10.74
CA GLU A 124 -13.89 2.64 -11.09
C GLU A 124 -14.17 2.59 -12.59
N PHE A 125 -13.13 2.75 -13.41
CA PHE A 125 -13.25 2.64 -14.86
C PHE A 125 -13.82 1.28 -15.29
N SER A 126 -13.26 0.18 -14.77
CA SER A 126 -13.73 -1.18 -15.09
C SER A 126 -15.17 -1.40 -14.65
N ALA A 127 -15.55 -0.92 -13.48
CA ALA A 127 -16.91 -1.02 -12.97
C ALA A 127 -17.89 -0.21 -13.81
N ASN A 128 -17.54 1.02 -14.16
CA ASN A 128 -18.37 1.90 -14.98
C ASN A 128 -18.56 1.37 -16.39
N VAL A 129 -17.47 0.92 -17.05
CA VAL A 129 -17.54 0.31 -18.37
C VAL A 129 -18.40 -0.94 -18.36
N SER A 130 -18.23 -1.82 -17.36
CA SER A 130 -19.05 -3.04 -17.21
C SER A 130 -20.53 -2.70 -17.03
N HIS A 131 -20.85 -1.71 -16.20
CA HIS A 131 -22.23 -1.29 -15.98
C HIS A 131 -22.85 -0.65 -17.21
N GLU A 132 -22.11 0.24 -17.89
CA GLU A 132 -22.60 0.91 -19.11
C GLU A 132 -22.75 -0.05 -20.29
N LEU A 133 -21.93 -1.09 -20.37
CA LEU A 133 -22.07 -2.13 -21.40
C LEU A 133 -23.22 -3.11 -21.09
N LYS A 134 -23.47 -3.38 -19.83
CA LYS A 134 -24.55 -4.31 -19.40
C LYS A 134 -25.92 -3.83 -19.84
N THR A 135 -26.22 -2.54 -19.75
CA THR A 135 -27.51 -1.95 -20.10
C THR A 135 -27.87 -2.15 -21.59
N PRO A 136 -27.04 -1.75 -22.59
CA PRO A 136 -27.33 -1.98 -23.99
C PRO A 136 -27.33 -3.46 -24.36
N LEU A 137 -26.42 -4.27 -23.77
CA LEU A 137 -26.39 -5.72 -24.00
C LEU A 137 -27.65 -6.41 -23.51
N THR A 138 -28.18 -6.02 -22.34
CA THR A 138 -29.45 -6.53 -21.82
C THR A 138 -30.60 -6.19 -22.75
N SER A 139 -30.64 -4.98 -23.29
CA SER A 139 -31.66 -4.55 -24.25
C SER A 139 -31.56 -5.33 -25.56
N ILE A 140 -30.34 -5.50 -26.10
CA ILE A 140 -30.10 -6.29 -27.32
C ILE A 140 -30.54 -7.72 -27.12
N SER A 141 -30.14 -8.36 -26.02
CA SER A 141 -30.53 -9.74 -25.68
C SER A 141 -32.04 -9.87 -25.53
N GLY A 142 -32.68 -8.91 -24.83
CA GLY A 142 -34.12 -8.92 -24.65
C GLY A 142 -34.90 -8.82 -25.95
N PHE A 143 -34.49 -7.92 -26.85
CA PHE A 143 -35.12 -7.83 -28.17
C PHE A 143 -34.88 -9.07 -29.04
N ALA A 144 -33.66 -9.64 -28.98
CA ALA A 144 -33.33 -10.86 -29.69
C ALA A 144 -34.15 -12.05 -29.18
N GLU A 145 -34.31 -12.21 -27.87
CA GLU A 145 -35.15 -13.27 -27.26
C GLU A 145 -36.62 -13.13 -27.66
N ILE A 146 -37.17 -11.94 -27.68
CA ILE A 146 -38.55 -11.70 -28.10
C ILE A 146 -38.74 -12.12 -29.56
N ILE A 147 -37.79 -11.77 -30.44
CA ILE A 147 -37.86 -12.18 -31.84
C ILE A 147 -37.72 -13.70 -31.99
N GLN A 148 -36.74 -14.30 -31.29
CA GLN A 148 -36.51 -15.75 -31.33
C GLN A 148 -37.70 -16.57 -30.77
N GLY A 149 -38.32 -16.07 -29.72
CA GLY A 149 -39.47 -16.71 -29.05
C GLY A 149 -40.78 -16.63 -29.83
N GLY A 150 -40.81 -15.94 -30.94
CA GLY A 150 -42.02 -15.77 -31.76
C GLY A 150 -43.10 -14.87 -31.14
N PHE A 151 -42.75 -14.06 -30.15
CA PHE A 151 -43.66 -13.11 -29.49
C PHE A 151 -43.92 -11.84 -30.32
N VAL A 152 -43.24 -11.69 -31.47
CA VAL A 152 -43.36 -10.56 -32.37
C VAL A 152 -44.01 -11.00 -33.67
N LYS A 153 -45.00 -10.23 -34.16
CA LYS A 153 -45.59 -10.45 -35.47
C LYS A 153 -44.50 -10.27 -36.55
N ALA A 154 -44.58 -11.07 -37.62
CA ALA A 154 -43.62 -11.02 -38.71
C ALA A 154 -43.42 -9.61 -39.30
N GLU A 155 -44.50 -8.80 -39.28
CA GLU A 155 -44.49 -7.41 -39.77
C GLU A 155 -43.67 -6.46 -38.90
N ASP A 156 -43.53 -6.76 -37.59
CA ASP A 156 -42.83 -5.94 -36.60
C ASP A 156 -41.38 -6.36 -36.39
N ILE A 157 -40.93 -7.49 -36.95
CA ILE A 157 -39.51 -7.97 -36.84
C ILE A 157 -38.50 -6.92 -37.26
N PRO A 158 -38.67 -6.24 -38.42
CA PRO A 158 -37.71 -5.19 -38.83
C PRO A 158 -37.60 -4.03 -37.82
N LYS A 159 -38.71 -3.68 -37.15
CA LYS A 159 -38.76 -2.61 -36.17
C LYS A 159 -37.96 -2.99 -34.91
N PHE A 160 -38.12 -4.20 -34.41
CA PHE A 160 -37.40 -4.71 -33.24
C PHE A 160 -35.92 -4.96 -33.56
N ALA A 161 -35.59 -5.49 -34.75
CA ALA A 161 -34.23 -5.64 -35.21
C ALA A 161 -33.53 -4.26 -35.37
N GLY A 162 -34.25 -3.24 -35.83
CA GLY A 162 -33.74 -1.86 -35.91
C GLY A 162 -33.41 -1.25 -34.53
N ARG A 163 -34.06 -1.67 -33.47
CA ARG A 163 -33.72 -1.25 -32.09
C ARG A 163 -32.45 -1.90 -31.57
N ILE A 164 -32.15 -3.10 -32.05
CA ILE A 164 -30.86 -3.77 -31.73
C ILE A 164 -29.70 -3.09 -32.45
N TYR A 165 -29.94 -2.64 -33.69
CA TYR A 165 -28.92 -2.05 -34.54
C TYR A 165 -28.48 -0.64 -34.11
N LYS A 166 -29.38 0.14 -33.51
CA LYS A 166 -29.06 1.50 -33.01
C LYS A 166 -28.38 1.47 -31.64
#